data_29defb1a0bfc8500f0cc5e796f1708cc
#
_entry.id   29defb1a0bfc8500f0cc5e796f1708cc
#
_cell.length_a   1.000
_cell.length_b   1.000
_cell.length_c   1.000
_cell.angle_alpha   90.00
_cell.angle_beta   90.00
_cell.angle_gamma   90.00
#
_symmetry.space_group_name_H-M   'P 1'
#
loop_
_entity.id
_entity.type
_entity.pdbx_description
1 polymer ?
#
loop_
_entity_poly.entity_id
_entity_poly.type
_entity_poly.pdbx_seq_one_letter_code
_entity_poly.pdbx_strand_id
1 'polypeptide(L)'
;MLLALLVGILAYSAYTQKQIYQESTANLLSTYGQSAKTFTMFAQRNWNILTDWDSYLGALAERGEQEGQWQEYIAQKATWQYTDFYLFNEQCEFWTTAGRQGTAEHMRAAFEELYTANEPVITSYTSSQGVRKIMFAMPMEQPLQLGDTTYTALAVSYDNAVLETLAPE
;
A
#
# COMPACT_ATOMS: atom_id res chain seq x y z
N MET A 1 -0.59 21.15 -61.15
CA MET A 1 -1.33 21.68 -59.95
C MET A 1 -1.82 20.59 -59.02
N LEU A 2 -2.49 19.56 -59.49
CA LEU A 2 -3.05 18.48 -58.62
C LEU A 2 -1.98 17.73 -57.80
N LEU A 3 -0.81 17.43 -58.36
CA LEU A 3 0.29 16.72 -57.72
C LEU A 3 0.89 17.51 -56.54
N ALA A 4 1.03 18.84 -56.66
CA ALA A 4 1.55 19.70 -55.62
C ALA A 4 0.56 19.79 -54.41
N LEU A 5 -0.75 19.75 -54.68
CA LEU A 5 -1.78 19.76 -53.67
C LEU A 5 -1.80 18.44 -52.88
N LEU A 6 -1.60 17.33 -53.57
CA LEU A 6 -1.55 15.99 -52.97
C LEU A 6 -0.33 15.81 -52.05
N VAL A 7 0.85 16.27 -52.47
CA VAL A 7 2.06 16.29 -51.67
C VAL A 7 1.92 17.20 -50.45
N GLY A 8 1.27 18.36 -50.58
CA GLY A 8 0.99 19.27 -49.47
C GLY A 8 0.07 18.63 -48.40
N ILE A 9 -0.99 17.94 -48.82
CA ILE A 9 -1.92 17.23 -47.91
C ILE A 9 -1.20 16.11 -47.18
N LEU A 10 -0.36 15.32 -47.89
CA LEU A 10 0.38 14.20 -47.26
C LEU A 10 1.40 14.74 -46.25
N ALA A 11 2.14 15.80 -46.60
CA ALA A 11 3.12 16.42 -45.71
C ALA A 11 2.45 17.01 -44.46
N TYR A 12 1.29 17.67 -44.62
CA TYR A 12 0.52 18.22 -43.51
C TYR A 12 -0.05 17.13 -42.60
N SER A 13 -0.58 16.07 -43.20
CA SER A 13 -1.08 14.88 -42.43
C SER A 13 0.02 14.20 -41.62
N ALA A 14 1.20 14.00 -42.21
CA ALA A 14 2.35 13.42 -41.53
C ALA A 14 2.87 14.33 -40.41
N TYR A 15 2.89 15.65 -40.63
CA TYR A 15 3.27 16.60 -39.59
C TYR A 15 2.29 16.62 -38.41
N THR A 16 1.00 16.65 -38.71
CA THR A 16 -0.05 16.66 -37.68
C THR A 16 -0.06 15.35 -36.83
N GLN A 17 0.10 14.19 -37.49
CA GLN A 17 0.22 12.92 -36.79
C GLN A 17 1.43 12.87 -35.85
N LYS A 18 2.58 13.38 -36.30
CA LYS A 18 3.80 13.44 -35.48
C LYS A 18 3.62 14.33 -34.27
N GLN A 19 2.95 15.50 -34.43
CA GLN A 19 2.70 16.42 -33.34
C GLN A 19 1.73 15.85 -32.30
N ILE A 20 0.62 15.24 -32.75
CA ILE A 20 -0.34 14.56 -31.85
C ILE A 20 0.34 13.43 -31.07
N TYR A 21 1.20 12.64 -31.75
CA TYR A 21 1.92 11.57 -31.08
C TYR A 21 2.89 12.08 -30.00
N GLN A 22 3.61 13.17 -30.28
CA GLN A 22 4.55 13.77 -29.35
C GLN A 22 3.83 14.39 -28.14
N GLU A 23 2.73 15.10 -28.34
CA GLU A 23 1.92 15.66 -27.25
C GLU A 23 1.28 14.55 -26.39
N SER A 24 0.72 13.53 -27.02
CA SER A 24 0.13 12.39 -26.31
C SER A 24 1.17 11.67 -25.46
N THR A 25 2.37 11.43 -26.02
CA THR A 25 3.46 10.77 -25.28
C THR A 25 3.96 11.62 -24.12
N ALA A 26 4.11 12.94 -24.31
CA ALA A 26 4.55 13.86 -23.25
C ALA A 26 3.52 13.92 -22.12
N ASN A 27 2.23 13.98 -22.45
CA ASN A 27 1.14 13.99 -21.48
C ASN A 27 1.08 12.67 -20.70
N LEU A 28 1.23 11.53 -21.37
CA LEU A 28 1.28 10.22 -20.71
C LEU A 28 2.46 10.13 -19.73
N LEU A 29 3.67 10.53 -20.15
CA LEU A 29 4.86 10.53 -19.29
C LEU A 29 4.69 11.47 -18.07
N SER A 30 4.09 12.65 -18.28
CA SER A 30 3.78 13.57 -17.19
C SER A 30 2.78 12.98 -16.19
N THR A 31 1.71 12.37 -16.69
CA THR A 31 0.67 11.72 -15.86
C THR A 31 1.26 10.53 -15.07
N TYR A 32 2.06 9.67 -15.71
CA TYR A 32 2.75 8.59 -15.02
C TYR A 32 3.71 9.10 -13.94
N GLY A 33 4.48 10.14 -14.24
CA GLY A 33 5.39 10.75 -13.26
C GLY A 33 4.66 11.33 -12.05
N GLN A 34 3.52 11.97 -12.27
CA GLN A 34 2.69 12.52 -11.19
C GLN A 34 2.05 11.41 -10.35
N SER A 35 1.50 10.37 -10.98
CA SER A 35 0.91 9.21 -10.29
C SER A 35 1.97 8.47 -9.47
N ALA A 36 3.16 8.26 -10.03
CA ALA A 36 4.27 7.62 -9.31
C ALA A 36 4.69 8.44 -8.09
N LYS A 37 4.80 9.77 -8.22
CA LYS A 37 5.11 10.66 -7.10
C LYS A 37 4.04 10.61 -6.01
N THR A 38 2.77 10.66 -6.39
CA THR A 38 1.65 10.60 -5.44
C THR A 38 1.64 9.27 -4.70
N PHE A 39 1.86 8.15 -5.41
CA PHE A 39 1.96 6.84 -4.78
C PHE A 39 3.16 6.74 -3.84
N THR A 40 4.33 7.28 -4.21
CA THR A 40 5.51 7.31 -3.34
C THR A 40 5.24 8.09 -2.06
N MET A 41 4.59 9.24 -2.15
CA MET A 41 4.19 10.04 -0.97
C MET A 41 3.18 9.28 -0.10
N PHE A 42 2.23 8.59 -0.71
CA PHE A 42 1.27 7.76 0.01
C PHE A 42 1.96 6.60 0.73
N ALA A 43 2.88 5.89 0.06
CA ALA A 43 3.66 4.82 0.66
C ALA A 43 4.52 5.34 1.82
N GLN A 44 5.25 6.44 1.63
CA GLN A 44 6.07 7.05 2.68
C GLN A 44 5.25 7.43 3.91
N ARG A 45 4.07 8.01 3.70
CA ARG A 45 3.14 8.31 4.80
C ARG A 45 2.76 7.06 5.58
N ASN A 46 2.48 5.96 4.88
CA ASN A 46 2.13 4.69 5.53
C ASN A 46 3.29 4.11 6.33
N TRP A 47 4.52 4.18 5.81
CA TRP A 47 5.71 3.77 6.55
C TRP A 47 5.89 4.58 7.82
N ASN A 48 5.76 5.89 7.75
CA ASN A 48 5.87 6.76 8.94
C ASN A 48 4.82 6.39 9.99
N ILE A 49 3.57 6.16 9.57
CA ILE A 49 2.49 5.78 10.47
C ILE A 49 2.76 4.42 11.12
N LEU A 50 3.21 3.42 10.36
CA LEU A 50 3.56 2.10 10.90
C LEU A 50 4.74 2.18 11.87
N THR A 51 5.76 2.99 11.58
CA THR A 51 6.89 3.24 12.49
C THR A 51 6.43 3.90 13.80
N ASP A 52 5.52 4.87 13.73
CA ASP A 52 4.95 5.49 14.94
C ASP A 52 4.17 4.46 15.77
N TRP A 53 3.45 3.55 15.10
CA TRP A 53 2.73 2.45 15.76
C TRP A 53 3.68 1.46 16.42
N ASP A 54 4.75 1.05 15.74
CA ASP A 54 5.76 0.12 16.25
C ASP A 54 6.38 0.68 17.53
N SER A 55 6.82 1.93 17.49
CA SER A 55 7.39 2.63 18.65
C SER A 55 6.40 2.72 19.82
N TYR A 56 5.12 2.96 19.51
CA TYR A 56 4.07 3.03 20.54
C TYR A 56 3.79 1.67 21.17
N LEU A 57 3.65 0.62 20.36
CA LEU A 57 3.42 -0.75 20.84
C LEU A 57 4.60 -1.27 21.66
N GLY A 58 5.83 -0.98 21.23
CA GLY A 58 7.04 -1.29 22.00
C GLY A 58 7.02 -0.63 23.38
N ALA A 59 6.68 0.66 23.46
CA ALA A 59 6.58 1.36 24.72
C ALA A 59 5.47 0.82 25.66
N LEU A 60 4.36 0.33 25.12
CA LEU A 60 3.30 -0.33 25.89
C LEU A 60 3.75 -1.69 26.43
N ALA A 61 4.43 -2.49 25.61
CA ALA A 61 4.99 -3.77 26.00
C ALA A 61 5.99 -3.62 27.15
N GLU A 62 6.87 -2.63 27.10
CA GLU A 62 7.83 -2.31 28.19
C GLU A 62 7.16 -1.92 29.50
N ARG A 63 5.99 -1.27 29.44
CA ARG A 63 5.24 -0.85 30.65
C ARG A 63 4.42 -1.98 31.25
N GLY A 64 4.31 -3.12 30.58
CA GLY A 64 3.47 -4.25 31.02
C GLY A 64 1.97 -3.90 31.00
N GLU A 65 1.55 -2.98 30.13
CA GLU A 65 0.16 -2.59 30.01
C GLU A 65 -0.71 -3.73 29.45
N GLN A 66 -1.94 -3.83 29.95
CA GLN A 66 -2.83 -4.93 29.59
C GLN A 66 -3.33 -4.83 28.14
N GLU A 67 -3.49 -5.98 27.51
CA GLU A 67 -3.94 -6.15 26.12
C GLU A 67 -5.13 -5.28 25.71
N GLY A 68 -6.11 -5.06 26.59
CA GLY A 68 -7.30 -4.25 26.28
C GLY A 68 -7.07 -2.77 26.03
N GLN A 69 -6.02 -2.17 26.62
CA GLN A 69 -5.80 -0.72 26.52
C GLN A 69 -5.23 -0.33 25.16
N TRP A 70 -4.28 -1.08 24.64
CA TRP A 70 -3.73 -0.79 23.32
C TRP A 70 -4.70 -1.16 22.18
N GLN A 71 -5.54 -2.20 22.36
CA GLN A 71 -6.63 -2.53 21.42
C GLN A 71 -7.59 -1.36 21.25
N GLU A 72 -8.04 -0.76 22.35
CA GLU A 72 -8.94 0.41 22.32
C GLU A 72 -8.27 1.60 21.64
N TYR A 73 -7.01 1.86 21.95
CA TYR A 73 -6.26 2.97 21.35
C TYR A 73 -6.06 2.78 19.83
N ILE A 74 -5.67 1.57 19.37
CA ILE A 74 -5.56 1.27 17.95
C ILE A 74 -6.92 1.41 17.27
N ALA A 75 -7.98 0.87 17.86
CA ALA A 75 -9.33 0.96 17.32
C ALA A 75 -9.78 2.41 17.14
N GLN A 76 -9.51 3.28 18.10
CA GLN A 76 -9.82 4.70 17.97
C GLN A 76 -9.03 5.39 16.85
N LYS A 77 -7.75 5.11 16.72
CA LYS A 77 -6.90 5.76 15.69
C LYS A 77 -7.01 5.13 14.31
N ALA A 78 -7.16 3.81 14.22
CA ALA A 78 -7.25 3.10 12.95
C ALA A 78 -8.54 3.42 12.18
N THR A 79 -9.63 3.71 12.86
CA THR A 79 -10.96 3.98 12.27
C THR A 79 -10.96 5.14 11.26
N TRP A 80 -9.95 6.01 11.29
CA TRP A 80 -9.92 7.23 10.47
C TRP A 80 -9.09 7.13 9.19
N GLN A 81 -8.25 6.09 9.03
CA GLN A 81 -7.22 6.10 7.99
C GLN A 81 -7.04 4.79 7.22
N TYR A 82 -7.48 3.63 7.73
CA TYR A 82 -7.28 2.33 7.09
C TYR A 82 -8.57 1.52 7.07
N THR A 83 -8.62 0.55 6.16
CA THR A 83 -9.71 -0.43 6.20
C THR A 83 -9.49 -1.44 7.31
N ASP A 84 -8.26 -1.94 7.47
CA ASP A 84 -7.88 -2.89 8.51
C ASP A 84 -6.43 -2.64 8.97
N PHE A 85 -6.19 -2.89 10.26
CA PHE A 85 -4.87 -2.96 10.86
C PHE A 85 -4.60 -4.40 11.30
N TYR A 86 -3.40 -4.90 11.06
CA TYR A 86 -3.00 -6.27 11.34
C TYR A 86 -1.72 -6.33 12.13
N LEU A 87 -1.63 -7.37 12.99
CA LEU A 87 -0.40 -7.93 13.50
C LEU A 87 -0.20 -9.28 12.83
N PHE A 88 1.03 -9.59 12.41
CA PHE A 88 1.39 -10.87 11.79
C PHE A 88 2.58 -11.51 12.50
N ASN A 89 2.64 -12.84 12.43
CA ASN A 89 3.82 -13.63 12.81
C ASN A 89 4.44 -14.31 11.58
N GLU A 90 5.59 -14.96 11.76
CA GLU A 90 6.30 -15.67 10.69
C GLU A 90 5.49 -16.83 10.06
N GLN A 91 4.50 -17.35 10.75
CA GLN A 91 3.59 -18.38 10.27
C GLN A 91 2.43 -17.80 9.45
N CYS A 92 2.42 -16.48 9.18
CA CYS A 92 1.33 -15.75 8.55
C CYS A 92 0.00 -15.82 9.35
N GLU A 93 0.07 -16.11 10.63
CA GLU A 93 -1.08 -15.95 11.51
C GLU A 93 -1.26 -14.46 11.77
N PHE A 94 -2.50 -14.01 11.78
CA PHE A 94 -2.82 -12.60 11.97
C PHE A 94 -3.83 -12.37 13.08
N TRP A 95 -3.73 -11.21 13.67
CA TRP A 95 -4.73 -10.59 14.52
C TRP A 95 -5.11 -9.22 13.96
N THR A 96 -6.37 -8.81 14.12
CA THR A 96 -6.85 -7.48 13.68
C THR A 96 -7.47 -6.72 14.84
N THR A 97 -7.54 -5.39 14.73
CA THR A 97 -8.24 -4.53 15.72
C THR A 97 -9.71 -4.85 15.91
N ALA A 98 -10.34 -5.51 14.93
CA ALA A 98 -11.70 -6.03 15.04
C ALA A 98 -11.78 -7.39 15.76
N GLY A 99 -10.66 -7.86 16.36
CA GLY A 99 -10.59 -9.15 17.06
C GLY A 99 -10.61 -10.36 16.12
N ARG A 100 -10.48 -10.19 14.81
CA ARG A 100 -10.38 -11.30 13.86
C ARG A 100 -9.00 -11.93 13.94
N GLN A 101 -8.96 -13.25 13.97
CA GLN A 101 -7.73 -14.03 13.94
C GLN A 101 -7.83 -15.07 12.83
N GLY A 102 -6.71 -15.50 12.30
CA GLY A 102 -6.64 -16.52 11.25
C GLY A 102 -5.25 -16.62 10.64
N THR A 103 -5.15 -17.38 9.55
CA THR A 103 -3.91 -17.54 8.80
C THR A 103 -4.09 -17.04 7.36
N ALA A 104 -3.14 -16.23 6.90
CA ALA A 104 -3.15 -15.61 5.57
C ALA A 104 -2.15 -16.32 4.63
N GLU A 105 -2.34 -17.61 4.36
CA GLU A 105 -1.44 -18.43 3.54
C GLU A 105 -1.14 -17.84 2.16
N HIS A 106 -2.12 -17.15 1.55
CA HIS A 106 -1.96 -16.51 0.24
C HIS A 106 -0.98 -15.32 0.25
N MET A 107 -0.57 -14.86 1.43
CA MET A 107 0.39 -13.77 1.60
C MET A 107 1.79 -14.26 1.99
N ARG A 108 1.98 -15.58 2.13
CA ARG A 108 3.22 -16.20 2.60
C ARG A 108 4.46 -15.70 1.85
N ALA A 109 4.41 -15.63 0.52
CA ALA A 109 5.55 -15.18 -0.29
C ALA A 109 5.99 -13.74 0.01
N ALA A 110 5.03 -12.82 0.20
CA ALA A 110 5.33 -11.44 0.55
C ALA A 110 5.91 -11.33 1.98
N PHE A 111 5.41 -12.14 2.90
CA PHE A 111 5.94 -12.17 4.28
C PHE A 111 7.29 -12.89 4.38
N GLU A 112 7.57 -13.89 3.56
CA GLU A 112 8.92 -14.47 3.45
C GLU A 112 9.94 -13.41 3.01
N GLU A 113 9.60 -12.56 2.05
CA GLU A 113 10.44 -11.43 1.64
C GLU A 113 10.63 -10.43 2.79
N LEU A 114 9.56 -10.04 3.46
CA LEU A 114 9.59 -9.12 4.61
C LEU A 114 10.55 -9.63 5.70
N TYR A 115 10.43 -10.89 6.09
CA TYR A 115 11.26 -11.45 7.18
C TYR A 115 12.69 -11.76 6.73
N THR A 116 12.91 -12.17 5.48
CA THR A 116 14.25 -12.49 4.97
C THR A 116 15.09 -11.24 4.76
N ALA A 117 14.50 -10.20 4.18
CA ALA A 117 15.18 -8.93 3.94
C ALA A 117 15.18 -8.03 5.18
N ASN A 118 14.25 -8.26 6.12
CA ASN A 118 13.94 -7.37 7.24
C ASN A 118 13.61 -5.94 6.77
N GLU A 119 12.86 -5.85 5.67
CA GLU A 119 12.48 -4.60 5.03
C GLU A 119 10.97 -4.50 4.85
N PRO A 120 10.39 -3.28 4.84
CA PRO A 120 8.98 -3.08 4.55
C PRO A 120 8.60 -3.57 3.16
N VAL A 121 7.40 -4.18 3.05
CA VAL A 121 6.86 -4.67 1.77
C VAL A 121 5.51 -4.07 1.46
N ILE A 122 5.21 -3.94 0.17
CA ILE A 122 3.88 -3.59 -0.34
C ILE A 122 3.37 -4.80 -1.11
N THR A 123 2.20 -5.28 -0.76
CA THR A 123 1.57 -6.40 -1.44
C THR A 123 0.09 -6.14 -1.71
N SER A 124 -0.52 -6.93 -2.57
CA SER A 124 -1.96 -6.85 -2.82
C SER A 124 -2.60 -8.22 -2.62
N TYR A 125 -3.83 -8.23 -2.13
CA TYR A 125 -4.61 -9.45 -1.94
C TYR A 125 -6.08 -9.21 -2.21
N THR A 126 -6.84 -10.30 -2.35
CA THR A 126 -8.29 -10.24 -2.46
C THR A 126 -8.89 -10.73 -1.14
N SER A 127 -9.73 -9.91 -0.53
CA SER A 127 -10.41 -10.27 0.72
C SER A 127 -11.43 -11.39 0.49
N SER A 128 -11.91 -12.01 1.57
CA SER A 128 -12.97 -13.03 1.52
C SER A 128 -14.30 -12.53 0.91
N GLN A 129 -14.46 -11.21 0.84
CA GLN A 129 -15.62 -10.55 0.19
C GLN A 129 -15.38 -10.24 -1.28
N GLY A 130 -14.24 -10.65 -1.86
CA GLY A 130 -13.89 -10.38 -3.24
C GLY A 130 -13.34 -8.96 -3.49
N VAL A 131 -13.13 -8.16 -2.47
CA VAL A 131 -12.57 -6.81 -2.59
C VAL A 131 -11.06 -6.90 -2.70
N ARG A 132 -10.50 -6.28 -3.74
CA ARG A 132 -9.05 -6.17 -3.90
C ARG A 132 -8.50 -5.09 -2.97
N LYS A 133 -7.48 -5.44 -2.20
CA LYS A 133 -6.85 -4.59 -1.21
C LYS A 133 -5.34 -4.47 -1.47
N ILE A 134 -4.79 -3.33 -1.10
CA ILE A 134 -3.35 -3.13 -0.98
C ILE A 134 -2.96 -3.13 0.49
N MET A 135 -1.84 -3.76 0.82
CA MET A 135 -1.31 -3.85 2.17
C MET A 135 0.12 -3.32 2.22
N PHE A 136 0.38 -2.52 3.22
CA PHE A 136 1.71 -2.07 3.63
C PHE A 136 2.06 -2.84 4.90
N ALA A 137 3.17 -3.55 4.90
CA ALA A 137 3.64 -4.32 6.05
C ALA A 137 5.10 -4.02 6.35
N MET A 138 5.47 -3.99 7.63
CA MET A 138 6.84 -3.81 8.08
C MET A 138 7.15 -4.73 9.26
N PRO A 139 8.41 -5.19 9.42
CA PRO A 139 8.83 -5.89 10.61
C PRO A 139 8.78 -4.97 11.83
N MET A 140 8.47 -5.52 13.00
CA MET A 140 8.49 -4.82 14.28
C MET A 140 9.91 -4.83 14.86
N GLU A 141 10.31 -3.72 15.50
CA GLU A 141 11.58 -3.68 16.27
C GLU A 141 11.48 -4.55 17.52
N GLN A 142 10.32 -4.54 18.16
CA GLN A 142 10.05 -5.36 19.35
C GLN A 142 8.85 -6.26 19.11
N PRO A 143 9.01 -7.59 19.21
CA PRO A 143 7.89 -8.53 19.11
C PRO A 143 6.83 -8.25 20.18
N LEU A 144 5.55 -8.32 19.79
CA LEU A 144 4.42 -8.16 20.69
C LEU A 144 3.77 -9.51 21.00
N GLN A 145 3.70 -9.83 22.28
CA GLN A 145 3.04 -11.06 22.71
C GLN A 145 1.57 -10.78 23.08
N LEU A 146 0.65 -11.54 22.49
CA LEU A 146 -0.77 -11.52 22.77
C LEU A 146 -1.27 -12.94 23.08
N GLY A 147 -1.63 -13.18 24.31
CA GLY A 147 -1.91 -14.55 24.77
C GLY A 147 -0.70 -15.45 24.50
N ASP A 148 -0.92 -16.55 23.79
CA ASP A 148 0.13 -17.52 23.45
C ASP A 148 0.84 -17.22 22.10
N THR A 149 0.45 -16.17 21.39
CA THR A 149 0.99 -15.84 20.06
C THR A 149 1.91 -14.64 20.14
N THR A 150 3.09 -14.72 19.51
CA THR A 150 4.03 -13.63 19.36
C THR A 150 3.93 -13.09 17.93
N TYR A 151 3.67 -11.79 17.81
CA TYR A 151 3.59 -11.07 16.54
C TYR A 151 4.85 -10.27 16.31
N THR A 152 5.34 -10.28 15.07
CA THR A 152 6.64 -9.73 14.67
C THR A 152 6.56 -8.78 13.49
N ALA A 153 5.37 -8.55 12.94
CA ALA A 153 5.14 -7.58 11.89
C ALA A 153 3.82 -6.82 12.06
N LEU A 154 3.84 -5.56 11.64
CA LEU A 154 2.69 -4.66 11.55
C LEU A 154 2.24 -4.52 10.10
N ALA A 155 0.94 -4.42 9.88
CA ALA A 155 0.43 -4.09 8.56
C ALA A 155 -0.85 -3.26 8.62
N VAL A 156 -1.05 -2.45 7.58
CA VAL A 156 -2.31 -1.73 7.30
C VAL A 156 -2.79 -2.05 5.90
N SER A 157 -4.09 -2.15 5.70
CA SER A 157 -4.66 -2.37 4.38
C SER A 157 -5.69 -1.32 4.01
N TYR A 158 -5.81 -1.12 2.69
CA TYR A 158 -6.76 -0.21 2.06
C TYR A 158 -7.48 -0.93 0.94
N ASP A 159 -8.72 -0.57 0.70
CA ASP A 159 -9.41 -0.98 -0.51
C ASP A 159 -8.73 -0.36 -1.73
N ASN A 160 -8.60 -1.12 -2.82
CA ASN A 160 -7.91 -0.65 -4.03
C ASN A 160 -8.54 0.64 -4.60
N ALA A 161 -9.83 0.87 -4.36
CA ALA A 161 -10.53 2.12 -4.71
C ALA A 161 -9.86 3.38 -4.12
N VAL A 162 -9.15 3.25 -2.99
CA VAL A 162 -8.37 4.37 -2.42
C VAL A 162 -7.26 4.81 -3.38
N LEU A 163 -6.63 3.88 -4.10
CA LEU A 163 -5.59 4.21 -5.08
C LEU A 163 -6.16 4.95 -6.30
N GLU A 164 -7.42 4.69 -6.66
CA GLU A 164 -8.09 5.38 -7.75
C GLU A 164 -8.28 6.87 -7.43
N THR A 165 -8.45 7.22 -6.15
CA THR A 165 -8.53 8.61 -5.70
C THR A 165 -7.18 9.33 -5.71
N LEU A 166 -6.07 8.59 -5.82
CA LEU A 166 -4.72 9.15 -5.93
C LEU A 166 -4.30 9.38 -7.38
N ALA A 167 -5.04 8.83 -8.35
CA ALA A 167 -4.79 9.09 -9.77
C ALA A 167 -5.24 10.51 -10.11
N PRO A 168 -4.44 11.31 -10.84
CA PRO A 168 -4.88 12.61 -11.36
C PRO A 168 -5.99 12.37 -12.40
N GLU A 169 -7.03 13.20 -12.37
CA GLU A 169 -8.06 13.29 -13.44
C GLU A 169 -7.45 13.78 -14.78
#